data_b77d063d3a3a65ceda08608cfbf180ab
#
_entry.id   b77d063d3a3a65ceda08608cfbf180ab
#
_cell.length_a   1.000
_cell.length_b   1.000
_cell.length_c   1.000
_cell.angle_alpha   90.00
_cell.angle_beta   90.00
_cell.angle_gamma   90.00
#
_symmetry.space_group_name_H-M   'P 1'
#
loop_
_entity.id
_entity.type
_entity.pdbx_description
1 polymer ?
#
loop_
_entity_poly.entity_id
_entity_poly.type
_entity_poly.pdbx_seq_one_letter_code
_entity_poly.pdbx_strand_id
1 'polypeptide(L)'
;ELYSLLKQWGHDDVALEAIEDAVKRAPDDIDLMLKKASLLSDLKNISDAEEVYRQVLGLDPDNALGHLGLALCFDLTNRTEQLSALVSQAEERGVGPNALNFIRAYDHRRAKRFAEGLAAMEQVAGDLETGRRAHLTGQLLEGVGRYDEAFEAYEQMNELFMKDVPRSEETGAAYRNLIRERHAATTRQWVDRWRSETPKDPRPSPVFLFGFPRSGTTLLDTILMGHPSIEVLEEEPTLQPAFRLLSNYDDLPVATDEQIQTVRNAYFEVAKSGTPLEPGNLLVDKNPLATNAVPHIRRLFPDARIILALRHPCDVVLSCYVTNFKLNDGMSSFTRLETAAELYDLTFSYFERVQSLMPTPTHTIMYEKVVADQDGELRKLFEFLELDWHDAVLDHQSTARSRGRIRTASYAQVVEPIYQRSAGRWQHFRKHLEPIFPVLKPWVEKFGYSLDAPE
;
A
#
# COMPACT_ATOMS: atom_id res chain seq x y z
N GLU A 1 17.71 -23.40 0.94
CA GLU A 1 18.75 -22.47 1.45
C GLU A 1 18.80 -21.17 0.63
N LEU A 2 18.96 -21.21 -0.72
CA LEU A 2 19.03 -20.02 -1.57
C LEU A 2 17.77 -19.14 -1.42
N TYR A 3 16.57 -19.73 -1.48
CA TYR A 3 15.30 -19.02 -1.25
C TYR A 3 15.29 -18.23 0.07
N SER A 4 15.72 -18.87 1.17
CA SER A 4 15.70 -18.21 2.50
C SER A 4 16.66 -17.03 2.57
N LEU A 5 17.84 -17.14 1.97
CA LEU A 5 18.82 -16.05 1.88
C LEU A 5 18.29 -14.89 1.02
N LEU A 6 17.71 -15.19 -0.14
CA LEU A 6 17.16 -14.18 -1.05
C LEU A 6 16.00 -13.43 -0.41
N LYS A 7 15.09 -14.16 0.29
CA LYS A 7 13.99 -13.54 1.02
C LYS A 7 14.49 -12.64 2.16
N GLN A 8 15.51 -13.08 2.88
CA GLN A 8 16.14 -12.29 3.94
C GLN A 8 16.77 -10.99 3.43
N TRP A 9 17.25 -10.99 2.18
CA TRP A 9 17.85 -9.82 1.54
C TRP A 9 16.85 -8.98 0.74
N GLY A 10 15.57 -9.34 0.75
CA GLY A 10 14.51 -8.62 0.05
C GLY A 10 14.50 -8.82 -1.48
N HIS A 11 15.20 -9.83 -1.99
CA HIS A 11 15.23 -10.20 -3.41
C HIS A 11 14.09 -11.16 -3.74
N ASP A 12 12.85 -10.72 -3.55
CA ASP A 12 11.68 -11.61 -3.63
C ASP A 12 11.39 -12.16 -5.02
N ASP A 13 11.65 -11.39 -6.08
CA ASP A 13 11.47 -11.87 -7.46
C ASP A 13 12.41 -13.04 -7.75
N VAL A 14 13.68 -12.91 -7.37
CA VAL A 14 14.67 -13.99 -7.53
C VAL A 14 14.38 -15.16 -6.56
N ALA A 15 13.86 -14.84 -5.37
CA ALA A 15 13.43 -15.88 -4.43
C ALA A 15 12.25 -16.69 -4.98
N LEU A 16 11.32 -16.04 -5.72
CA LEU A 16 10.21 -16.72 -6.38
C LEU A 16 10.71 -17.67 -7.46
N GLU A 17 11.62 -17.24 -8.31
CA GLU A 17 12.24 -18.13 -9.32
C GLU A 17 12.91 -19.33 -8.66
N ALA A 18 13.67 -19.09 -7.58
CA ALA A 18 14.39 -20.15 -6.86
C ALA A 18 13.45 -21.19 -6.22
N ILE A 19 12.32 -20.73 -5.62
CA ILE A 19 11.35 -21.65 -5.01
C ILE A 19 10.53 -22.39 -6.07
N GLU A 20 10.21 -21.75 -7.20
CA GLU A 20 9.53 -22.39 -8.32
C GLU A 20 10.36 -23.52 -8.93
N ASP A 21 11.66 -23.30 -9.10
CA ASP A 21 12.57 -24.34 -9.56
C ASP A 21 12.70 -25.49 -8.56
N ALA A 22 12.66 -25.20 -7.26
CA ALA A 22 12.66 -26.25 -6.23
C ALA A 22 11.37 -27.08 -6.27
N VAL A 23 10.20 -26.43 -6.36
CA VAL A 23 8.89 -27.12 -6.49
C VAL A 23 8.81 -27.95 -7.78
N LYS A 24 9.33 -27.47 -8.92
CA LYS A 24 9.40 -28.27 -10.16
C LYS A 24 10.19 -29.57 -10.00
N ARG A 25 11.23 -29.58 -9.15
CA ARG A 25 12.06 -30.78 -8.88
C ARG A 25 11.45 -31.72 -7.86
N ALA A 26 10.62 -31.16 -6.94
CA ALA A 26 9.94 -31.92 -5.90
C ALA A 26 8.48 -31.45 -5.80
N PRO A 27 7.61 -31.85 -6.76
CA PRO A 27 6.26 -31.29 -6.88
C PRO A 27 5.31 -31.62 -5.72
N ASP A 28 5.60 -32.73 -4.98
CA ASP A 28 4.78 -33.15 -3.84
C ASP A 28 5.39 -32.75 -2.48
N ASP A 29 6.43 -31.91 -2.47
CA ASP A 29 7.01 -31.41 -1.24
C ASP A 29 6.17 -30.26 -0.70
N ILE A 30 5.36 -30.57 0.32
CA ILE A 30 4.42 -29.64 0.94
C ILE A 30 5.13 -28.43 1.54
N ASP A 31 6.31 -28.58 2.13
CA ASP A 31 7.06 -27.46 2.73
C ASP A 31 7.52 -26.46 1.66
N LEU A 32 8.00 -26.93 0.51
CA LEU A 32 8.36 -26.07 -0.62
C LEU A 32 7.12 -25.38 -1.21
N MET A 33 6.00 -26.08 -1.33
CA MET A 33 4.75 -25.52 -1.83
C MET A 33 4.20 -24.44 -0.89
N LEU A 34 4.22 -24.66 0.41
CA LEU A 34 3.80 -23.66 1.41
C LEU A 34 4.67 -22.41 1.36
N LYS A 35 6.00 -22.57 1.22
CA LYS A 35 6.92 -21.45 1.03
C LYS A 35 6.64 -20.65 -0.24
N LYS A 36 6.37 -21.36 -1.36
CA LYS A 36 5.96 -20.73 -2.63
C LYS A 36 4.66 -19.94 -2.45
N ALA A 37 3.62 -20.56 -1.88
CA ALA A 37 2.32 -19.93 -1.69
C ALA A 37 2.40 -18.71 -0.76
N SER A 38 3.18 -18.79 0.32
CA SER A 38 3.43 -17.67 1.23
C SER A 38 4.10 -16.51 0.50
N LEU A 39 5.14 -16.77 -0.30
CA LEU A 39 5.82 -15.73 -1.06
C LEU A 39 4.92 -15.09 -2.12
N LEU A 40 4.12 -15.88 -2.83
CA LEU A 40 3.11 -15.38 -3.77
C LEU A 40 2.10 -14.45 -3.08
N SER A 41 1.66 -14.82 -1.86
CA SER A 41 0.77 -13.98 -1.04
C SER A 41 1.44 -12.66 -0.63
N ASP A 42 2.71 -12.70 -0.24
CA ASP A 42 3.51 -11.51 0.10
C ASP A 42 3.69 -10.57 -1.11
N LEU A 43 3.85 -11.15 -2.31
CA LEU A 43 3.93 -10.44 -3.59
C LEU A 43 2.56 -10.00 -4.13
N LYS A 44 1.46 -10.23 -3.38
CA LYS A 44 0.08 -9.92 -3.77
C LYS A 44 -0.42 -10.66 -5.01
N ASN A 45 0.22 -11.77 -5.34
CA ASN A 45 -0.23 -12.70 -6.37
C ASN A 45 -1.19 -13.74 -5.76
N ILE A 46 -2.36 -13.24 -5.29
CA ILE A 46 -3.28 -14.02 -4.44
C ILE A 46 -3.90 -15.20 -5.20
N SER A 47 -4.15 -15.05 -6.49
CA SER A 47 -4.72 -16.14 -7.33
C SER A 47 -3.80 -17.35 -7.38
N ASP A 48 -2.51 -17.11 -7.67
CA ASP A 48 -1.53 -18.21 -7.77
C ASP A 48 -1.21 -18.79 -6.39
N ALA A 49 -1.21 -17.94 -5.34
CA ALA A 49 -1.06 -18.42 -3.97
C ALA A 49 -2.20 -19.38 -3.59
N GLU A 50 -3.44 -19.00 -3.90
CA GLU A 50 -4.63 -19.84 -3.65
C GLU A 50 -4.54 -21.18 -4.36
N GLU A 51 -4.10 -21.19 -5.63
CA GLU A 51 -3.94 -22.43 -6.39
C GLU A 51 -2.94 -23.38 -5.69
N VAL A 52 -1.79 -22.86 -5.27
CA VAL A 52 -0.78 -23.67 -4.56
C VAL A 52 -1.29 -24.14 -3.20
N TYR A 53 -2.01 -23.32 -2.42
CA TYR A 53 -2.62 -23.79 -1.17
C TYR A 53 -3.66 -24.89 -1.40
N ARG A 54 -4.46 -24.81 -2.47
CA ARG A 54 -5.39 -25.89 -2.83
C ARG A 54 -4.67 -27.19 -3.21
N GLN A 55 -3.54 -27.10 -3.92
CA GLN A 55 -2.70 -28.25 -4.23
C GLN A 55 -2.14 -28.88 -2.93
N VAL A 56 -1.67 -28.07 -1.97
CA VAL A 56 -1.25 -28.57 -0.65
C VAL A 56 -2.38 -29.34 0.03
N LEU A 57 -3.60 -28.79 0.07
CA LEU A 57 -4.76 -29.46 0.67
C LEU A 57 -5.27 -30.67 -0.14
N GLY A 58 -4.86 -30.81 -1.40
CA GLY A 58 -5.05 -32.03 -2.19
C GLY A 58 -4.14 -33.16 -1.75
N LEU A 59 -2.91 -32.83 -1.32
CA LEU A 59 -1.91 -33.81 -0.83
C LEU A 59 -2.09 -34.13 0.67
N ASP A 60 -2.41 -33.12 1.46
CA ASP A 60 -2.56 -33.17 2.92
C ASP A 60 -3.83 -32.37 3.33
N PRO A 61 -5.00 -33.05 3.36
CA PRO A 61 -6.30 -32.41 3.53
C PRO A 61 -6.53 -31.70 4.87
N ASP A 62 -5.79 -32.01 5.91
CA ASP A 62 -5.88 -31.38 7.24
C ASP A 62 -4.69 -30.46 7.54
N ASN A 63 -3.90 -30.11 6.51
CA ASN A 63 -2.75 -29.22 6.65
C ASN A 63 -3.14 -27.85 7.21
N ALA A 64 -2.65 -27.54 8.39
CA ALA A 64 -2.97 -26.32 9.13
C ALA A 64 -2.58 -25.02 8.35
N LEU A 65 -1.36 -24.99 7.78
CA LEU A 65 -0.87 -23.83 7.05
C LEU A 65 -1.54 -23.66 5.70
N GLY A 66 -1.92 -24.77 5.05
CA GLY A 66 -2.72 -24.75 3.82
C GLY A 66 -4.09 -24.09 4.04
N HIS A 67 -4.79 -24.49 5.11
CA HIS A 67 -6.08 -23.88 5.47
C HIS A 67 -5.93 -22.40 5.87
N LEU A 68 -4.92 -22.05 6.68
CA LEU A 68 -4.66 -20.66 7.06
C LEU A 68 -4.32 -19.78 5.86
N GLY A 69 -3.51 -20.30 4.92
CA GLY A 69 -3.17 -19.59 3.69
C GLY A 69 -4.39 -19.32 2.81
N LEU A 70 -5.29 -20.31 2.65
CA LEU A 70 -6.56 -20.12 1.94
C LEU A 70 -7.47 -19.10 2.65
N ALA A 71 -7.57 -19.17 3.98
CA ALA A 71 -8.34 -18.20 4.75
C ALA A 71 -7.84 -16.78 4.52
N LEU A 72 -6.52 -16.59 4.50
CA LEU A 72 -5.90 -15.31 4.19
C LEU A 72 -6.21 -14.84 2.75
N CYS A 73 -6.14 -15.75 1.76
CA CYS A 73 -6.50 -15.43 0.38
C CYS A 73 -7.95 -14.95 0.27
N PHE A 74 -8.89 -15.64 0.92
CA PHE A 74 -10.30 -15.24 0.93
C PHE A 74 -10.55 -13.95 1.70
N ASP A 75 -9.86 -13.75 2.81
CA ASP A 75 -9.92 -12.51 3.57
C ASP A 75 -9.41 -11.31 2.76
N LEU A 76 -8.24 -11.42 2.16
CA LEU A 76 -7.64 -10.35 1.34
C LEU A 76 -8.50 -10.00 0.11
N THR A 77 -9.24 -10.97 -0.42
CA THR A 77 -10.11 -10.78 -1.61
C THR A 77 -11.58 -10.58 -1.26
N ASN A 78 -11.92 -10.40 0.03
CA ASN A 78 -13.28 -10.18 0.52
C ASN A 78 -14.30 -11.29 0.11
N ARG A 79 -13.83 -12.54 -0.01
CA ARG A 79 -14.65 -13.69 -0.37
C ARG A 79 -15.24 -14.37 0.87
N THR A 80 -16.19 -13.70 1.51
CA THR A 80 -16.75 -14.08 2.81
C THR A 80 -17.44 -15.45 2.78
N GLU A 81 -18.22 -15.75 1.74
CA GLU A 81 -18.90 -17.05 1.61
C GLU A 81 -17.90 -18.22 1.51
N GLN A 82 -16.81 -18.02 0.75
CA GLN A 82 -15.78 -19.04 0.62
C GLN A 82 -14.98 -19.24 1.91
N LEU A 83 -14.79 -18.16 2.68
CA LEU A 83 -14.14 -18.24 3.99
C LEU A 83 -15.02 -19.03 4.98
N SER A 84 -16.34 -18.78 5.02
CA SER A 84 -17.28 -19.55 5.87
C SER A 84 -17.36 -21.02 5.46
N ALA A 85 -17.35 -21.31 4.14
CA ALA A 85 -17.30 -22.69 3.65
C ALA A 85 -15.99 -23.39 4.03
N LEU A 86 -14.86 -22.66 4.02
CA LEU A 86 -13.56 -23.19 4.44
C LEU A 86 -13.56 -23.58 5.93
N VAL A 87 -14.21 -22.82 6.80
CA VAL A 87 -14.38 -23.16 8.23
C VAL A 87 -15.06 -24.53 8.35
N SER A 88 -16.21 -24.70 7.69
CA SER A 88 -16.94 -25.99 7.73
C SER A 88 -16.11 -27.15 7.19
N GLN A 89 -15.40 -26.95 6.09
CA GLN A 89 -14.51 -27.98 5.53
C GLN A 89 -13.37 -28.35 6.49
N ALA A 90 -12.77 -27.36 7.16
CA ALA A 90 -11.69 -27.57 8.11
C ALA A 90 -12.19 -28.35 9.35
N GLU A 91 -13.42 -28.10 9.81
CA GLU A 91 -14.07 -28.85 10.87
C GLU A 91 -14.30 -30.31 10.48
N GLU A 92 -14.90 -30.56 9.32
CA GLU A 92 -15.18 -31.91 8.81
C GLU A 92 -13.90 -32.73 8.61
N ARG A 93 -12.80 -32.11 8.22
CA ARG A 93 -11.49 -32.75 8.02
C ARG A 93 -10.69 -32.97 9.29
N GLY A 94 -11.12 -32.39 10.42
CA GLY A 94 -10.42 -32.53 11.70
C GLY A 94 -9.14 -31.70 11.81
N VAL A 95 -9.10 -30.57 11.14
CA VAL A 95 -7.99 -29.61 11.26
C VAL A 95 -7.74 -29.27 12.72
N GLY A 96 -6.47 -29.24 13.13
CA GLY A 96 -6.09 -29.00 14.51
C GLY A 96 -6.67 -27.71 15.10
N PRO A 97 -7.02 -27.69 16.41
CA PRO A 97 -7.82 -26.64 17.03
C PRO A 97 -7.22 -25.23 16.90
N ASN A 98 -5.89 -25.08 16.92
CA ASN A 98 -5.24 -23.79 16.77
C ASN A 98 -5.52 -23.16 15.37
N ALA A 99 -5.30 -23.91 14.31
CA ALA A 99 -5.56 -23.43 12.95
C ALA A 99 -7.05 -23.19 12.73
N LEU A 100 -7.91 -24.10 13.18
CA LEU A 100 -9.36 -23.97 13.05
C LEU A 100 -9.88 -22.71 13.76
N ASN A 101 -9.45 -22.45 14.99
CA ASN A 101 -9.87 -21.25 15.73
C ASN A 101 -9.34 -19.96 15.08
N PHE A 102 -8.14 -20.01 14.48
CA PHE A 102 -7.62 -18.87 13.75
C PHE A 102 -8.46 -18.57 12.49
N ILE A 103 -8.83 -19.58 11.72
CA ILE A 103 -9.69 -19.43 10.53
C ILE A 103 -11.09 -18.93 10.93
N ARG A 104 -11.67 -19.45 12.03
CA ARG A 104 -12.93 -18.96 12.62
C ARG A 104 -12.85 -17.49 13.00
N ALA A 105 -11.73 -17.05 13.56
CA ALA A 105 -11.54 -15.64 13.91
C ALA A 105 -11.55 -14.72 12.67
N TYR A 106 -10.97 -15.14 11.54
CA TYR A 106 -11.12 -14.41 10.27
C TYR A 106 -12.58 -14.35 9.80
N ASP A 107 -13.30 -15.49 9.82
CA ASP A 107 -14.72 -15.55 9.43
C ASP A 107 -15.58 -14.66 10.31
N HIS A 108 -15.43 -14.75 11.63
CA HIS A 108 -16.17 -13.93 12.58
C HIS A 108 -15.88 -12.44 12.40
N ARG A 109 -14.62 -12.05 12.17
CA ARG A 109 -14.27 -10.67 11.88
C ARG A 109 -14.98 -10.16 10.62
N ARG A 110 -14.98 -10.94 9.54
CA ARG A 110 -15.70 -10.59 8.29
C ARG A 110 -17.20 -10.46 8.49
N ALA A 111 -17.77 -11.35 9.29
CA ALA A 111 -19.19 -11.30 9.65
C ALA A 111 -19.52 -10.24 10.73
N LYS A 112 -18.52 -9.43 11.16
CA LYS A 112 -18.63 -8.42 12.23
C LYS A 112 -19.07 -9.01 13.59
N ARG A 113 -18.84 -10.31 13.80
CA ARG A 113 -19.03 -11.01 15.08
C ARG A 113 -17.71 -10.94 15.88
N PHE A 114 -17.35 -9.73 16.28
CA PHE A 114 -16.03 -9.45 16.83
C PHE A 114 -15.76 -10.15 18.17
N ALA A 115 -16.78 -10.26 19.03
CA ALA A 115 -16.66 -10.93 20.33
C ALA A 115 -16.40 -12.44 20.16
N GLU A 116 -17.12 -13.10 19.24
CA GLU A 116 -16.91 -14.52 18.91
C GLU A 116 -15.54 -14.73 18.26
N GLY A 117 -15.12 -13.81 17.39
CA GLY A 117 -13.80 -13.86 16.80
C GLY A 117 -12.68 -13.75 17.83
N LEU A 118 -12.84 -12.86 18.81
CA LEU A 118 -11.90 -12.71 19.93
C LEU A 118 -11.84 -13.97 20.79
N ALA A 119 -12.99 -14.55 21.15
CA ALA A 119 -13.05 -15.80 21.89
C ALA A 119 -12.40 -16.97 21.16
N ALA A 120 -12.54 -17.04 19.82
CA ALA A 120 -11.84 -18.03 19.01
C ALA A 120 -10.31 -17.78 19.02
N MET A 121 -9.88 -16.53 18.91
CA MET A 121 -8.45 -16.18 18.89
C MET A 121 -7.77 -16.46 20.24
N GLU A 122 -8.45 -16.27 21.36
CA GLU A 122 -7.96 -16.59 22.71
C GLU A 122 -7.66 -18.10 22.90
N GLN A 123 -8.27 -18.96 22.07
CA GLN A 123 -8.00 -20.41 22.08
C GLN A 123 -6.79 -20.80 21.21
N VAL A 124 -6.21 -19.88 20.46
CA VAL A 124 -5.01 -20.15 19.63
C VAL A 124 -3.77 -20.07 20.51
N ALA A 125 -3.09 -21.20 20.68
CA ALA A 125 -1.89 -21.34 21.48
C ALA A 125 -0.61 -21.48 20.62
N GLY A 126 0.56 -21.29 21.25
CA GLY A 126 1.87 -21.48 20.62
C GLY A 126 2.23 -20.38 19.62
N ASP A 127 3.17 -20.70 18.72
CA ASP A 127 3.83 -19.71 17.83
C ASP A 127 3.23 -19.64 16.44
N LEU A 128 1.98 -20.14 16.26
CA LEU A 128 1.32 -20.13 14.96
C LEU A 128 1.06 -18.68 14.50
N GLU A 129 1.75 -18.26 13.42
CA GLU A 129 1.56 -16.98 12.73
C GLU A 129 1.48 -15.77 13.70
N THR A 130 2.42 -15.65 14.65
CA THR A 130 2.33 -14.73 15.79
C THR A 130 2.09 -13.28 15.40
N GLY A 131 2.76 -12.76 14.37
CA GLY A 131 2.55 -11.39 13.89
C GLY A 131 1.16 -11.19 13.28
N ARG A 132 0.67 -12.13 12.48
CA ARG A 132 -0.70 -12.10 11.91
C ARG A 132 -1.75 -12.26 12.99
N ARG A 133 -1.48 -13.12 14.01
CA ARG A 133 -2.34 -13.29 15.16
C ARG A 133 -2.50 -12.00 15.94
N ALA A 134 -1.40 -11.31 16.25
CA ALA A 134 -1.44 -10.02 16.94
C ALA A 134 -2.23 -8.98 16.13
N HIS A 135 -2.03 -8.90 14.80
CA HIS A 135 -2.80 -8.02 13.92
C HIS A 135 -4.31 -8.31 13.95
N LEU A 136 -4.71 -9.58 13.80
CA LEU A 136 -6.12 -9.97 13.82
C LEU A 136 -6.74 -9.74 15.19
N THR A 137 -6.01 -10.01 16.29
CA THR A 137 -6.43 -9.71 17.66
C THR A 137 -6.71 -8.22 17.84
N GLY A 138 -5.80 -7.34 17.37
CA GLY A 138 -6.01 -5.89 17.39
C GLY A 138 -7.29 -5.46 16.68
N GLN A 139 -7.55 -6.02 15.48
CA GLN A 139 -8.78 -5.72 14.72
C GLN A 139 -10.06 -6.19 15.43
N LEU A 140 -10.01 -7.34 16.10
CA LEU A 140 -11.15 -7.88 16.87
C LEU A 140 -11.40 -7.05 18.12
N LEU A 141 -10.37 -6.68 18.85
CA LEU A 141 -10.43 -5.81 20.04
C LEU A 141 -11.00 -4.43 19.68
N GLU A 142 -10.55 -3.85 18.58
CA GLU A 142 -11.11 -2.60 18.06
C GLU A 142 -12.61 -2.75 17.72
N GLY A 143 -12.98 -3.88 17.11
CA GLY A 143 -14.37 -4.17 16.77
C GLY A 143 -15.31 -4.27 17.98
N VAL A 144 -14.81 -4.64 19.15
CA VAL A 144 -15.55 -4.67 20.43
C VAL A 144 -15.35 -3.40 21.27
N GLY A 145 -14.64 -2.38 20.76
CA GLY A 145 -14.41 -1.10 21.42
C GLY A 145 -13.32 -1.10 22.51
N ARG A 146 -12.49 -2.16 22.58
CA ARG A 146 -11.35 -2.29 23.54
C ARG A 146 -10.09 -1.67 22.90
N TYR A 147 -10.10 -0.35 22.68
CA TYR A 147 -9.11 0.35 21.87
C TYR A 147 -7.70 0.34 22.45
N ASP A 148 -7.54 0.38 23.77
CA ASP A 148 -6.24 0.33 24.42
C ASP A 148 -5.57 -1.01 24.21
N GLU A 149 -6.30 -2.09 24.42
CA GLU A 149 -5.80 -3.44 24.20
C GLU A 149 -5.57 -3.72 22.71
N ALA A 150 -6.39 -3.12 21.83
CA ALA A 150 -6.16 -3.17 20.40
C ALA A 150 -4.83 -2.50 20.02
N PHE A 151 -4.51 -1.37 20.64
CA PHE A 151 -3.24 -0.68 20.42
C PHE A 151 -2.05 -1.53 20.87
N GLU A 152 -2.11 -2.13 22.05
CA GLU A 152 -1.09 -3.07 22.56
C GLU A 152 -0.88 -4.27 21.61
N ALA A 153 -1.96 -4.81 21.04
CA ALA A 153 -1.88 -5.89 20.07
C ALA A 153 -1.19 -5.45 18.74
N TYR A 154 -1.45 -4.22 18.28
CA TYR A 154 -0.75 -3.65 17.12
C TYR A 154 0.72 -3.35 17.42
N GLU A 155 1.05 -2.92 18.62
CA GLU A 155 2.43 -2.73 19.07
C GLU A 155 3.19 -4.07 19.07
N GLN A 156 2.58 -5.12 19.63
CA GLN A 156 3.14 -6.47 19.57
C GLN A 156 3.34 -6.96 18.13
N MET A 157 2.39 -6.71 17.22
CA MET A 157 2.52 -7.02 15.80
C MET A 157 3.78 -6.39 15.21
N ASN A 158 3.97 -5.08 15.44
CA ASN A 158 5.10 -4.33 14.91
C ASN A 158 6.44 -4.81 15.48
N GLU A 159 6.49 -5.11 16.78
CA GLU A 159 7.69 -5.69 17.41
C GLU A 159 8.09 -7.04 16.80
N LEU A 160 7.11 -7.90 16.52
CA LEU A 160 7.34 -9.20 15.90
C LEU A 160 7.87 -9.03 14.46
N PHE A 161 7.27 -8.14 13.66
CA PHE A 161 7.77 -7.88 12.31
C PHE A 161 9.17 -7.27 12.27
N MET A 162 9.51 -6.41 13.22
CA MET A 162 10.87 -5.89 13.34
C MET A 162 11.89 -6.99 13.65
N LYS A 163 11.51 -7.99 14.44
CA LYS A 163 12.38 -9.16 14.74
C LYS A 163 12.56 -10.05 13.51
N ASP A 164 11.50 -10.22 12.71
CA ASP A 164 11.50 -11.09 11.53
C ASP A 164 12.25 -10.46 10.34
N VAL A 165 12.38 -9.15 10.29
CA VAL A 165 13.09 -8.42 9.21
C VAL A 165 14.33 -7.72 9.78
N PRO A 166 15.51 -8.36 9.70
CA PRO A 166 16.75 -7.77 10.18
C PRO A 166 17.01 -6.39 9.55
N ARG A 167 17.52 -5.46 10.37
CA ARG A 167 17.89 -4.10 9.95
C ARG A 167 16.73 -3.23 9.44
N SER A 168 15.47 -3.57 9.73
CA SER A 168 14.31 -2.77 9.29
C SER A 168 14.37 -1.33 9.85
N GLU A 169 14.78 -1.13 11.08
CA GLU A 169 14.96 0.21 11.66
C GLU A 169 16.05 1.03 10.93
N GLU A 170 17.19 0.41 10.62
CA GLU A 170 18.27 1.05 9.84
C GLU A 170 17.80 1.43 8.45
N THR A 171 17.06 0.54 7.79
CA THR A 171 16.48 0.75 6.46
C THR A 171 15.49 1.92 6.45
N GLY A 172 14.58 1.97 7.42
CA GLY A 172 13.66 3.10 7.58
C GLY A 172 14.36 4.41 7.89
N ALA A 173 15.40 4.38 8.75
CA ALA A 173 16.20 5.56 9.05
C ALA A 173 16.98 6.06 7.83
N ALA A 174 17.55 5.16 7.03
CA ALA A 174 18.23 5.52 5.78
C ALA A 174 17.29 6.19 4.79
N TYR A 175 16.04 5.70 4.65
CA TYR A 175 15.05 6.31 3.79
C TYR A 175 14.65 7.73 4.26
N ARG A 176 14.41 7.92 5.56
CA ARG A 176 14.12 9.26 6.11
C ARG A 176 15.30 10.21 5.93
N ASN A 177 16.54 9.74 6.10
CA ASN A 177 17.74 10.52 5.87
C ASN A 177 17.88 10.93 4.40
N LEU A 178 17.60 10.02 3.46
CA LEU A 178 17.59 10.33 2.02
C LEU A 178 16.62 11.49 1.70
N ILE A 179 15.43 11.50 2.32
CA ILE A 179 14.47 12.59 2.11
C ILE A 179 15.01 13.91 2.71
N ARG A 180 15.63 13.88 3.90
CA ARG A 180 16.28 15.08 4.50
C ARG A 180 17.38 15.65 3.62
N GLU A 181 18.24 14.78 3.09
CA GLU A 181 19.32 15.17 2.19
C GLU A 181 18.78 15.81 0.92
N ARG A 182 17.78 15.21 0.28
CA ARG A 182 17.11 15.78 -0.90
C ARG A 182 16.42 17.10 -0.60
N HIS A 183 15.74 17.19 0.54
CA HIS A 183 15.12 18.45 0.99
C HIS A 183 16.17 19.56 1.15
N ALA A 184 17.29 19.28 1.80
CA ALA A 184 18.39 20.22 1.99
C ALA A 184 19.05 20.63 0.67
N ALA A 185 19.28 19.68 -0.24
CA ALA A 185 19.88 19.91 -1.54
C ALA A 185 18.97 20.71 -2.49
N THR A 186 17.64 20.64 -2.34
CA THR A 186 16.67 21.36 -3.17
C THR A 186 16.65 22.85 -2.80
N THR A 187 17.59 23.61 -3.34
CA THR A 187 17.73 25.05 -3.12
C THR A 187 17.39 25.84 -4.38
N ARG A 188 17.23 27.19 -4.27
CA ARG A 188 17.08 28.05 -5.44
C ARG A 188 18.26 27.88 -6.40
N GLN A 189 19.49 27.86 -5.88
CA GLN A 189 20.70 27.68 -6.68
C GLN A 189 20.69 26.32 -7.41
N TRP A 190 20.19 25.25 -6.78
CA TRP A 190 20.06 23.94 -7.41
C TRP A 190 19.04 23.99 -8.54
N VAL A 191 17.88 24.65 -8.34
CA VAL A 191 16.85 24.83 -9.38
C VAL A 191 17.33 25.73 -10.53
N ASP A 192 18.11 26.77 -10.26
CA ASP A 192 18.63 27.67 -11.30
C ASP A 192 19.59 26.96 -12.28
N ARG A 193 20.10 25.77 -11.92
CA ARG A 193 20.87 24.90 -12.81
C ARG A 193 19.99 24.08 -13.75
N TRP A 194 18.66 24.10 -13.58
CA TRP A 194 17.73 23.25 -14.30
C TRP A 194 17.74 23.58 -15.80
N ARG A 195 18.05 22.59 -16.61
CA ARG A 195 18.00 22.73 -18.05
C ARG A 195 16.56 22.82 -18.52
N SER A 196 16.24 23.83 -19.33
CA SER A 196 14.90 24.11 -19.84
C SER A 196 14.49 23.24 -21.05
N GLU A 197 15.39 22.39 -21.54
CA GLU A 197 15.10 21.57 -22.71
C GLU A 197 14.05 20.51 -22.39
N THR A 198 12.98 20.51 -23.18
CA THR A 198 11.92 19.51 -23.12
C THR A 198 12.35 18.28 -23.91
N PRO A 199 12.24 17.07 -23.36
CA PRO A 199 12.53 15.85 -24.12
C PRO A 199 11.72 15.80 -25.42
N LYS A 200 12.37 15.52 -26.55
CA LYS A 200 11.73 15.34 -27.86
C LYS A 200 11.06 13.96 -27.95
N ASP A 201 10.11 13.71 -27.07
CA ASP A 201 9.41 12.43 -26.97
C ASP A 201 7.92 12.67 -27.26
N PRO A 202 7.32 12.00 -28.28
CA PRO A 202 5.93 12.19 -28.64
C PRO A 202 4.95 11.59 -27.61
N ARG A 203 5.44 10.76 -26.67
CA ARG A 203 4.60 10.16 -25.65
C ARG A 203 4.18 11.23 -24.63
N PRO A 204 2.87 11.32 -24.30
CA PRO A 204 2.39 12.31 -23.32
C PRO A 204 2.97 12.05 -21.93
N SER A 205 3.08 13.10 -21.14
CA SER A 205 3.43 13.01 -19.75
C SER A 205 2.31 12.32 -18.96
N PRO A 206 2.62 11.33 -18.11
CA PRO A 206 1.63 10.75 -17.21
C PRO A 206 1.10 11.77 -16.20
N VAL A 207 -0.10 11.50 -15.67
CA VAL A 207 -0.56 12.10 -14.42
C VAL A 207 -0.08 11.24 -13.26
N PHE A 208 0.43 11.86 -12.21
CA PHE A 208 0.92 11.15 -11.03
C PHE A 208 -0.07 11.29 -9.89
N LEU A 209 -0.63 10.16 -9.45
CA LEU A 209 -1.50 10.09 -8.25
C LEU A 209 -0.65 9.64 -7.06
N PHE A 210 -0.44 10.53 -6.12
CA PHE A 210 0.26 10.21 -4.89
C PHE A 210 -0.32 10.95 -3.67
N GLY A 211 0.27 10.75 -2.53
CA GLY A 211 -0.07 11.26 -1.21
C GLY A 211 0.78 10.51 -0.20
N PHE A 212 0.31 10.38 1.03
CA PHE A 212 0.93 9.44 1.95
C PHE A 212 0.21 8.08 1.86
N PRO A 213 0.85 6.93 2.13
CA PRO A 213 0.14 5.66 2.21
C PRO A 213 -1.09 5.78 3.14
N ARG A 214 -2.20 5.13 2.79
CA ARG A 214 -3.48 5.20 3.53
C ARG A 214 -4.26 6.51 3.43
N SER A 215 -3.88 7.43 2.54
CA SER A 215 -4.64 8.67 2.27
C SER A 215 -5.84 8.50 1.32
N GLY A 216 -6.19 7.26 0.93
CA GLY A 216 -7.29 6.99 0.01
C GLY A 216 -6.88 6.89 -1.46
N THR A 217 -5.59 6.81 -1.77
CA THR A 217 -5.08 6.65 -3.15
C THR A 217 -5.64 5.42 -3.86
N THR A 218 -5.90 4.30 -3.14
CA THR A 218 -6.52 3.10 -3.71
C THR A 218 -7.99 3.28 -4.05
N LEU A 219 -8.73 4.11 -3.32
CA LEU A 219 -10.09 4.46 -3.70
C LEU A 219 -10.08 5.30 -4.98
N LEU A 220 -9.20 6.27 -5.04
CA LEU A 220 -9.09 7.17 -6.21
C LEU A 220 -8.62 6.42 -7.46
N ASP A 221 -7.62 5.54 -7.36
CA ASP A 221 -7.16 4.77 -8.52
C ASP A 221 -8.28 3.86 -9.05
N THR A 222 -9.05 3.24 -8.15
CA THR A 222 -10.19 2.40 -8.53
C THR A 222 -11.31 3.20 -9.20
N ILE A 223 -11.61 4.40 -8.70
CA ILE A 223 -12.55 5.34 -9.32
C ILE A 223 -12.07 5.71 -10.74
N LEU A 224 -10.80 6.10 -10.88
CA LEU A 224 -10.21 6.48 -12.16
C LEU A 224 -10.19 5.34 -13.17
N MET A 225 -9.96 4.09 -12.75
CA MET A 225 -10.07 2.91 -13.61
C MET A 225 -11.47 2.69 -14.19
N GLY A 226 -12.51 3.25 -13.58
CA GLY A 226 -13.86 3.23 -14.13
C GLY A 226 -14.05 4.09 -15.37
N HIS A 227 -13.12 5.00 -15.67
CA HIS A 227 -13.22 5.90 -16.82
C HIS A 227 -12.59 5.25 -18.07
N PRO A 228 -13.32 5.18 -19.22
CA PRO A 228 -12.85 4.45 -20.40
C PRO A 228 -11.60 5.03 -21.09
N SER A 229 -11.26 6.29 -20.81
CA SER A 229 -10.08 6.98 -21.38
C SER A 229 -8.93 7.10 -20.37
N ILE A 230 -8.96 6.36 -19.26
CA ILE A 230 -7.89 6.37 -18.25
C ILE A 230 -7.31 4.97 -18.09
N GLU A 231 -6.00 4.90 -18.08
CA GLU A 231 -5.22 3.72 -17.71
C GLU A 231 -4.45 3.98 -16.43
N VAL A 232 -4.56 3.08 -15.48
CA VAL A 232 -3.94 3.26 -14.17
C VAL A 232 -2.86 2.21 -13.94
N LEU A 233 -1.67 2.68 -13.57
CA LEU A 233 -0.58 1.88 -13.02
C LEU A 233 -0.70 1.87 -11.50
N GLU A 234 -0.85 0.70 -10.91
CA GLU A 234 -0.97 0.54 -9.47
C GLU A 234 0.36 0.08 -8.86
N GLU A 235 1.08 1.04 -8.27
CA GLU A 235 2.34 0.80 -7.53
C GLU A 235 3.39 0.01 -8.33
N GLU A 236 3.42 0.22 -9.64
CA GLU A 236 4.48 -0.33 -10.49
C GLU A 236 5.80 0.41 -10.22
N PRO A 237 6.96 -0.26 -10.33
CA PRO A 237 8.26 0.35 -10.06
C PRO A 237 8.75 1.23 -11.22
N THR A 238 7.86 2.04 -11.79
CA THR A 238 8.09 2.87 -12.99
C THR A 238 9.22 3.89 -12.83
N LEU A 239 9.41 4.42 -11.62
CA LEU A 239 10.45 5.39 -11.30
C LEU A 239 11.79 4.76 -10.88
N GLN A 240 11.87 3.44 -10.71
CA GLN A 240 13.13 2.76 -10.35
C GLN A 240 14.27 3.01 -11.36
N PRO A 241 14.04 3.01 -12.70
CA PRO A 241 15.06 3.39 -13.65
C PRO A 241 15.62 4.79 -13.41
N ALA A 242 14.76 5.76 -13.01
CA ALA A 242 15.21 7.12 -12.72
C ALA A 242 16.12 7.15 -11.49
N PHE A 243 15.75 6.47 -10.40
CA PHE A 243 16.59 6.42 -9.21
C PHE A 243 17.93 5.73 -9.42
N ARG A 244 17.99 4.77 -10.34
CA ARG A 244 19.22 4.05 -10.66
C ARG A 244 20.12 4.80 -11.64
N LEU A 245 19.55 5.34 -12.72
CA LEU A 245 20.30 5.97 -13.81
C LEU A 245 20.60 7.46 -13.55
N LEU A 246 19.78 8.12 -12.74
CA LEU A 246 19.94 9.49 -12.26
C LEU A 246 20.15 9.50 -10.75
N SER A 247 21.00 8.61 -10.25
CA SER A 247 21.19 8.36 -8.81
C SER A 247 21.82 9.52 -8.05
N ASN A 248 22.67 10.33 -8.72
CA ASN A 248 23.20 11.54 -8.11
C ASN A 248 22.16 12.67 -8.20
N TYR A 249 21.53 12.96 -7.08
CA TYR A 249 20.49 13.97 -6.99
C TYR A 249 20.98 15.38 -7.36
N ASP A 250 22.23 15.71 -7.04
CA ASP A 250 22.84 17.02 -7.37
C ASP A 250 23.01 17.24 -8.87
N ASP A 251 23.12 16.19 -9.67
CA ASP A 251 23.27 16.26 -11.12
C ASP A 251 21.92 16.21 -11.87
N LEU A 252 20.82 15.95 -11.16
CA LEU A 252 19.48 15.88 -11.77
C LEU A 252 19.11 17.13 -12.61
N PRO A 253 19.40 18.38 -12.16
CA PRO A 253 19.12 19.58 -12.96
C PRO A 253 19.84 19.62 -14.30
N VAL A 254 21.03 19.02 -14.39
CA VAL A 254 21.91 19.09 -15.57
C VAL A 254 21.96 17.80 -16.38
N ALA A 255 21.12 16.81 -16.03
CA ALA A 255 21.00 15.56 -16.77
C ALA A 255 20.79 15.83 -18.27
N THR A 256 21.52 15.11 -19.14
CA THR A 256 21.47 15.31 -20.59
C THR A 256 20.18 14.76 -21.20
N ASP A 257 19.81 15.24 -22.39
CA ASP A 257 18.63 14.75 -23.11
C ASP A 257 18.72 13.26 -23.39
N GLU A 258 19.91 12.73 -23.67
CA GLU A 258 20.14 11.31 -23.90
C GLU A 258 19.86 10.48 -22.62
N GLN A 259 20.33 10.97 -21.46
CA GLN A 259 20.05 10.34 -20.18
C GLN A 259 18.55 10.35 -19.88
N ILE A 260 17.90 11.51 -20.07
CA ILE A 260 16.46 11.66 -19.86
C ILE A 260 15.67 10.72 -20.78
N GLN A 261 16.04 10.68 -22.08
CA GLN A 261 15.35 9.82 -23.04
C GLN A 261 15.53 8.32 -22.71
N THR A 262 16.71 7.93 -22.26
CA THR A 262 17.01 6.56 -21.80
C THR A 262 16.12 6.18 -20.62
N VAL A 263 16.01 7.07 -19.63
CA VAL A 263 15.16 6.83 -18.44
C VAL A 263 13.67 6.82 -18.80
N ARG A 264 13.21 7.74 -19.68
CA ARG A 264 11.81 7.75 -20.16
C ARG A 264 11.47 6.45 -20.89
N ASN A 265 12.36 5.95 -21.74
CA ASN A 265 12.16 4.67 -22.42
C ASN A 265 12.01 3.53 -21.41
N ALA A 266 12.89 3.45 -20.42
CA ALA A 266 12.81 2.45 -19.36
C ALA A 266 11.53 2.59 -18.51
N TYR A 267 11.10 3.81 -18.21
CA TYR A 267 9.82 4.09 -17.54
C TYR A 267 8.66 3.47 -18.32
N PHE A 268 8.54 3.76 -19.61
CA PHE A 268 7.44 3.28 -20.44
C PHE A 268 7.51 1.77 -20.71
N GLU A 269 8.68 1.14 -20.71
CA GLU A 269 8.77 -0.33 -20.78
C GLU A 269 8.21 -0.98 -19.49
N VAL A 270 8.51 -0.43 -18.30
CA VAL A 270 7.89 -0.89 -17.05
C VAL A 270 6.37 -0.63 -17.08
N ALA A 271 5.94 0.54 -17.53
CA ALA A 271 4.53 0.89 -17.61
C ALA A 271 3.73 -0.10 -18.49
N LYS A 272 4.24 -0.46 -19.66
CA LYS A 272 3.62 -1.45 -20.57
C LYS A 272 3.49 -2.84 -19.96
N SER A 273 4.37 -3.23 -19.06
CA SER A 273 4.27 -4.51 -18.37
C SER A 273 3.16 -4.52 -17.30
N GLY A 274 2.79 -3.35 -16.79
CA GLY A 274 1.78 -3.18 -15.75
C GLY A 274 0.36 -3.01 -16.26
N THR A 275 0.19 -2.32 -17.41
CA THR A 275 -1.11 -2.08 -18.04
C THR A 275 -0.98 -1.89 -19.55
N PRO A 276 -1.97 -2.27 -20.34
CA PRO A 276 -2.05 -1.87 -21.75
C PRO A 276 -1.99 -0.34 -21.85
N LEU A 277 -1.20 0.19 -22.78
CA LEU A 277 -1.14 1.63 -23.06
C LEU A 277 -1.85 1.92 -24.37
N GLU A 278 -3.16 2.16 -24.30
CA GLU A 278 -3.96 2.47 -25.48
C GLU A 278 -3.67 3.89 -25.99
N PRO A 279 -3.44 4.08 -27.28
CA PRO A 279 -3.20 5.40 -27.84
C PRO A 279 -4.36 6.36 -27.57
N GLY A 280 -4.06 7.50 -26.98
CA GLY A 280 -5.05 8.55 -26.67
C GLY A 280 -5.61 8.47 -25.26
N ASN A 281 -5.40 7.38 -24.52
CA ASN A 281 -5.77 7.29 -23.12
C ASN A 281 -4.79 8.06 -22.22
N LEU A 282 -5.33 8.61 -21.13
CA LEU A 282 -4.53 9.25 -20.09
C LEU A 282 -3.92 8.20 -19.18
N LEU A 283 -2.60 8.17 -19.08
CA LEU A 283 -1.90 7.31 -18.13
C LEU A 283 -1.86 7.98 -16.75
N VAL A 284 -2.35 7.29 -15.74
CA VAL A 284 -2.24 7.70 -14.32
C VAL A 284 -1.31 6.72 -13.61
N ASP A 285 -0.18 7.21 -13.12
CA ASP A 285 0.78 6.43 -12.33
C ASP A 285 0.51 6.67 -10.83
N LYS A 286 -0.05 5.65 -10.17
CA LYS A 286 -0.35 5.71 -8.75
C LYS A 286 0.75 5.03 -7.93
N ASN A 287 1.48 5.86 -7.18
CA ASN A 287 2.42 5.40 -6.16
C ASN A 287 2.45 6.39 -4.99
N PRO A 288 1.94 6.02 -3.79
CA PRO A 288 1.78 6.96 -2.69
C PRO A 288 3.07 7.72 -2.33
N LEU A 289 4.20 7.04 -2.18
CA LEU A 289 5.47 7.67 -1.79
C LEU A 289 6.23 8.35 -2.97
N ALA A 290 5.68 8.36 -4.20
CA ALA A 290 6.23 9.14 -5.30
C ALA A 290 6.19 10.66 -5.03
N THR A 291 5.47 11.12 -4.00
CA THR A 291 5.60 12.46 -3.41
C THR A 291 7.06 12.85 -3.18
N ASN A 292 7.92 11.89 -2.81
CA ASN A 292 9.35 12.10 -2.59
C ASN A 292 10.20 12.04 -3.88
N ALA A 293 9.56 11.94 -5.05
CA ALA A 293 10.20 11.82 -6.35
C ALA A 293 9.89 12.99 -7.31
N VAL A 294 9.17 14.02 -6.87
CA VAL A 294 8.68 15.11 -7.74
C VAL A 294 9.78 15.74 -8.59
N PRO A 295 11.02 16.00 -8.12
CA PRO A 295 12.07 16.51 -8.99
C PRO A 295 12.45 15.55 -10.12
N HIS A 296 12.51 14.23 -9.87
CA HIS A 296 12.75 13.25 -10.93
C HIS A 296 11.57 13.24 -11.92
N ILE A 297 10.35 13.25 -11.44
CA ILE A 297 9.15 13.34 -12.28
C ILE A 297 9.20 14.57 -13.15
N ARG A 298 9.48 15.74 -12.58
CA ARG A 298 9.59 17.00 -13.31
C ARG A 298 10.72 17.00 -14.37
N ARG A 299 11.81 16.29 -14.09
CA ARG A 299 12.92 16.18 -15.04
C ARG A 299 12.57 15.29 -16.23
N LEU A 300 11.84 14.22 -15.95
CA LEU A 300 11.40 13.27 -16.97
C LEU A 300 10.18 13.78 -17.76
N PHE A 301 9.24 14.40 -17.07
CA PHE A 301 7.92 14.77 -17.55
C PHE A 301 7.61 16.22 -17.18
N PRO A 302 8.14 17.21 -17.93
CA PRO A 302 7.98 18.63 -17.61
C PRO A 302 6.50 19.08 -17.52
N ASP A 303 5.62 18.44 -18.30
CA ASP A 303 4.18 18.74 -18.36
C ASP A 303 3.34 17.83 -17.46
N ALA A 304 3.99 17.08 -16.55
CA ALA A 304 3.26 16.20 -15.63
C ALA A 304 2.29 16.99 -14.75
N ARG A 305 1.13 16.40 -14.51
CA ARG A 305 0.12 16.86 -13.57
C ARG A 305 0.09 15.93 -12.36
N ILE A 306 -0.28 16.48 -11.20
CA ILE A 306 -0.30 15.74 -9.94
C ILE A 306 -1.72 15.70 -9.38
N ILE A 307 -2.17 14.54 -8.97
CA ILE A 307 -3.32 14.35 -8.08
C ILE A 307 -2.76 14.06 -6.70
N LEU A 308 -2.94 14.99 -5.76
CA LEU A 308 -2.49 14.84 -4.38
C LEU A 308 -3.65 14.40 -3.49
N ALA A 309 -3.61 13.13 -3.06
CA ALA A 309 -4.60 12.58 -2.13
C ALA A 309 -4.23 12.94 -0.70
N LEU A 310 -5.14 13.61 0.01
CA LEU A 310 -5.02 13.95 1.42
C LEU A 310 -6.12 13.28 2.24
N ARG A 311 -5.82 13.06 3.50
CA ARG A 311 -6.71 12.59 4.55
C ARG A 311 -6.21 13.13 5.89
N HIS A 312 -7.06 13.12 6.93
CA HIS A 312 -6.67 13.58 8.25
C HIS A 312 -5.32 12.96 8.69
N PRO A 313 -4.28 13.77 9.00
CA PRO A 313 -2.92 13.27 9.26
C PRO A 313 -2.84 12.20 10.35
N CYS A 314 -3.61 12.35 11.44
CA CYS A 314 -3.65 11.36 12.51
C CYS A 314 -4.28 10.04 12.06
N ASP A 315 -5.33 10.06 11.21
CA ASP A 315 -5.91 8.83 10.64
C ASP A 315 -4.92 8.12 9.70
N VAL A 316 -4.15 8.89 8.94
CA VAL A 316 -3.15 8.36 8.01
C VAL A 316 -2.03 7.67 8.78
N VAL A 317 -1.43 8.35 9.76
CA VAL A 317 -0.31 7.81 10.54
C VAL A 317 -0.76 6.60 11.37
N LEU A 318 -1.91 6.69 12.06
CA LEU A 318 -2.49 5.54 12.76
C LEU A 318 -2.74 4.37 11.79
N SER A 319 -3.34 4.64 10.62
CA SER A 319 -3.64 3.59 9.65
C SER A 319 -2.37 2.94 9.10
N CYS A 320 -1.27 3.67 8.95
CA CYS A 320 0.02 3.10 8.60
C CYS A 320 0.56 2.20 9.71
N TYR A 321 0.50 2.66 10.96
CA TYR A 321 1.01 1.94 12.14
C TYR A 321 0.30 0.60 12.38
N VAL A 322 -1.04 0.56 12.23
CA VAL A 322 -1.86 -0.63 12.50
C VAL A 322 -2.00 -1.57 11.29
N THR A 323 -1.41 -1.23 10.14
CA THR A 323 -1.49 -2.07 8.94
C THR A 323 -0.31 -3.03 8.89
N ASN A 324 -0.60 -4.31 8.67
CA ASN A 324 0.41 -5.33 8.41
C ASN A 324 1.02 -5.12 7.01
N PHE A 325 2.01 -4.22 6.92
CA PHE A 325 2.79 -4.02 5.70
C PHE A 325 3.94 -5.03 5.59
N LYS A 326 4.27 -5.41 4.37
CA LYS A 326 5.59 -5.95 4.08
C LYS A 326 6.61 -4.82 4.25
N LEU A 327 7.58 -5.01 5.15
CA LEU A 327 8.58 -3.99 5.43
C LEU A 327 9.53 -3.80 4.23
N ASN A 328 9.68 -2.56 3.82
CA ASN A 328 10.65 -2.08 2.83
C ASN A 328 11.18 -0.71 3.31
N ASP A 329 11.94 0.00 2.48
CA ASP A 329 12.57 1.28 2.83
C ASP A 329 11.58 2.27 3.47
N GLY A 330 10.44 2.53 2.85
CA GLY A 330 9.43 3.43 3.38
C GLY A 330 8.62 2.81 4.52
N MET A 331 8.13 1.57 4.32
CA MET A 331 7.20 0.91 5.24
C MET A 331 7.85 0.56 6.58
N SER A 332 9.17 0.39 6.63
CA SER A 332 9.91 0.19 7.89
C SER A 332 9.78 1.37 8.88
N SER A 333 9.41 2.55 8.40
CA SER A 333 9.11 3.69 9.27
C SER A 333 7.75 3.58 9.97
N PHE A 334 6.87 2.66 9.56
CA PHE A 334 5.52 2.53 10.13
C PHE A 334 5.44 1.61 11.35
N THR A 335 6.54 0.98 11.71
CA THR A 335 6.60 0.09 12.89
C THR A 335 6.60 0.84 14.22
N ARG A 336 6.77 2.17 14.22
CA ARG A 336 6.66 3.06 15.37
C ARG A 336 5.87 4.32 14.99
N LEU A 337 5.05 4.83 15.90
CA LEU A 337 4.27 6.05 15.64
C LEU A 337 5.17 7.26 15.37
N GLU A 338 6.25 7.41 16.14
CA GLU A 338 7.18 8.53 16.04
C GLU A 338 7.85 8.56 14.66
N THR A 339 8.33 7.42 14.18
CA THR A 339 9.00 7.33 12.87
C THR A 339 8.01 7.43 11.71
N ALA A 340 6.76 7.01 11.89
CA ALA A 340 5.69 7.21 10.93
C ALA A 340 5.30 8.69 10.80
N ALA A 341 5.16 9.40 11.94
CA ALA A 341 4.89 10.83 11.97
C ALA A 341 6.06 11.64 11.40
N GLU A 342 7.31 11.26 11.72
CA GLU A 342 8.50 11.87 11.16
C GLU A 342 8.56 11.71 9.62
N LEU A 343 8.28 10.52 9.10
CA LEU A 343 8.23 10.30 7.66
C LEU A 343 7.12 11.12 7.00
N TYR A 344 5.98 11.26 7.67
CA TYR A 344 4.87 12.10 7.22
C TYR A 344 5.33 13.57 7.07
N ASP A 345 5.91 14.13 8.12
CA ASP A 345 6.44 15.50 8.13
C ASP A 345 7.50 15.72 7.06
N LEU A 346 8.49 14.84 6.97
CA LEU A 346 9.55 14.91 5.96
C LEU A 346 8.99 14.87 4.53
N THR A 347 8.03 13.99 4.27
CA THR A 347 7.41 13.84 2.94
C THR A 347 6.71 15.12 2.51
N PHE A 348 5.87 15.70 3.36
CA PHE A 348 5.13 16.91 3.00
C PHE A 348 6.00 18.18 3.05
N SER A 349 6.95 18.29 3.99
CA SER A 349 7.93 19.38 4.01
C SER A 349 8.77 19.39 2.73
N TYR A 350 9.22 18.24 2.27
CA TYR A 350 9.96 18.12 1.02
C TYR A 350 9.08 18.45 -0.19
N PHE A 351 7.86 17.93 -0.27
CA PHE A 351 6.93 18.26 -1.34
C PHE A 351 6.66 19.76 -1.43
N GLU A 352 6.39 20.42 -0.31
CA GLU A 352 6.19 21.88 -0.28
C GLU A 352 7.42 22.68 -0.70
N ARG A 353 8.60 22.23 -0.26
CA ARG A 353 9.86 22.84 -0.69
C ARG A 353 9.99 22.77 -2.21
N VAL A 354 9.73 21.61 -2.80
CA VAL A 354 9.77 21.41 -4.25
C VAL A 354 8.72 22.30 -4.93
N GLN A 355 7.48 22.28 -4.48
CA GLN A 355 6.40 23.08 -5.06
C GLN A 355 6.65 24.58 -4.97
N SER A 356 7.28 25.07 -3.90
CA SER A 356 7.62 26.49 -3.74
C SER A 356 8.70 26.95 -4.72
N LEU A 357 9.59 26.06 -5.14
CA LEU A 357 10.72 26.36 -6.03
C LEU A 357 10.45 26.02 -7.50
N MET A 358 9.68 24.95 -7.72
CA MET A 358 9.35 24.37 -9.03
C MET A 358 7.86 23.99 -9.07
N PRO A 359 6.94 24.95 -9.18
CA PRO A 359 5.50 24.66 -9.17
C PRO A 359 5.14 23.62 -10.24
N THR A 360 4.37 22.60 -9.84
CA THR A 360 3.81 21.59 -10.73
C THR A 360 2.28 21.65 -10.62
N PRO A 361 1.52 21.65 -11.72
CA PRO A 361 0.06 21.64 -11.66
C PRO A 361 -0.44 20.50 -10.77
N THR A 362 -1.15 20.86 -9.69
CA THR A 362 -1.58 19.91 -8.66
C THR A 362 -3.04 20.13 -8.31
N HIS A 363 -3.83 19.03 -8.41
CA HIS A 363 -5.17 18.98 -7.86
C HIS A 363 -5.14 18.24 -6.53
N THR A 364 -5.58 18.88 -5.47
CA THR A 364 -5.66 18.27 -4.14
C THR A 364 -7.05 17.72 -3.92
N ILE A 365 -7.17 16.45 -3.58
CA ILE A 365 -8.42 15.78 -3.29
C ILE A 365 -8.39 15.19 -1.87
N MET A 366 -9.40 15.50 -1.08
CA MET A 366 -9.48 15.09 0.33
C MET A 366 -10.43 13.89 0.46
N TYR A 367 -9.94 12.83 1.10
CA TYR A 367 -10.70 11.59 1.32
C TYR A 367 -12.08 11.86 1.93
N GLU A 368 -12.15 12.67 2.99
CA GLU A 368 -13.39 12.96 3.71
C GLU A 368 -14.39 13.72 2.82
N LYS A 369 -13.92 14.58 1.91
CA LYS A 369 -14.79 15.28 0.96
C LYS A 369 -15.33 14.34 -0.11
N VAL A 370 -14.51 13.42 -0.63
CA VAL A 370 -14.97 12.40 -1.58
C VAL A 370 -16.02 11.48 -0.95
N VAL A 371 -15.82 11.12 0.32
CA VAL A 371 -16.79 10.29 1.07
C VAL A 371 -18.11 11.03 1.31
N ALA A 372 -18.07 12.36 1.50
CA ALA A 372 -19.25 13.18 1.74
C ALA A 372 -19.99 13.57 0.45
N ASP A 373 -19.26 13.89 -0.62
CA ASP A 373 -19.78 14.32 -1.93
C ASP A 373 -18.87 13.79 -3.05
N GLN A 374 -19.08 12.52 -3.39
CA GLN A 374 -18.29 11.85 -4.42
C GLN A 374 -18.45 12.55 -5.79
N ASP A 375 -19.66 12.80 -6.24
CA ASP A 375 -19.94 13.39 -7.56
C ASP A 375 -19.32 14.79 -7.69
N GLY A 376 -19.55 15.66 -6.71
CA GLY A 376 -19.03 17.03 -6.73
C GLY A 376 -17.51 17.12 -6.71
N GLU A 377 -16.83 16.27 -5.91
CA GLU A 377 -15.37 16.27 -5.85
C GLU A 377 -14.73 15.64 -7.09
N LEU A 378 -15.34 14.58 -7.65
CA LEU A 378 -14.84 13.95 -8.87
C LEU A 378 -15.00 14.84 -10.08
N ARG A 379 -16.10 15.62 -10.23
CA ARG A 379 -16.25 16.58 -11.35
C ARG A 379 -15.10 17.59 -11.39
N LYS A 380 -14.66 18.10 -10.23
CA LYS A 380 -13.50 19.01 -10.14
C LYS A 380 -12.21 18.31 -10.56
N LEU A 381 -12.05 17.03 -10.20
CA LEU A 381 -10.90 16.24 -10.62
C LEU A 381 -10.89 16.03 -12.15
N PHE A 382 -12.03 15.65 -12.77
CA PHE A 382 -12.11 15.43 -14.20
C PHE A 382 -11.94 16.73 -15.00
N GLU A 383 -12.43 17.87 -14.49
CA GLU A 383 -12.11 19.19 -15.04
C GLU A 383 -10.61 19.48 -15.04
N PHE A 384 -9.91 19.21 -13.94
CA PHE A 384 -8.46 19.34 -13.86
C PHE A 384 -7.71 18.40 -14.81
N LEU A 385 -8.26 17.20 -15.04
CA LEU A 385 -7.70 16.21 -15.97
C LEU A 385 -8.02 16.53 -17.44
N GLU A 386 -8.90 17.50 -17.69
CA GLU A 386 -9.39 17.86 -19.03
C GLU A 386 -10.07 16.68 -19.73
N LEU A 387 -10.81 15.89 -18.97
CA LEU A 387 -11.56 14.73 -19.45
C LEU A 387 -13.07 14.96 -19.31
N ASP A 388 -13.82 14.47 -20.28
CA ASP A 388 -15.27 14.45 -20.20
C ASP A 388 -15.74 13.56 -19.05
N TRP A 389 -16.89 13.89 -18.48
CA TRP A 389 -17.50 13.09 -17.42
C TRP A 389 -18.02 11.74 -17.93
N HIS A 390 -17.78 10.69 -17.14
CA HIS A 390 -18.32 9.35 -17.41
C HIS A 390 -18.88 8.72 -16.12
N ASP A 391 -20.18 8.33 -16.12
CA ASP A 391 -20.89 7.88 -14.91
C ASP A 391 -20.32 6.61 -14.28
N ALA A 392 -19.57 5.79 -15.02
CA ALA A 392 -18.95 4.57 -14.48
C ALA A 392 -17.97 4.84 -13.34
N VAL A 393 -17.44 6.07 -13.22
CA VAL A 393 -16.55 6.46 -12.11
C VAL A 393 -17.26 6.48 -10.76
N LEU A 394 -18.58 6.53 -10.73
CA LEU A 394 -19.36 6.46 -9.50
C LEU A 394 -19.55 5.02 -8.99
N ASP A 395 -19.35 4.00 -9.84
CA ASP A 395 -19.44 2.58 -9.47
C ASP A 395 -18.05 1.94 -9.24
N HIS A 396 -17.32 2.50 -8.28
CA HIS A 396 -16.00 1.98 -7.89
C HIS A 396 -16.04 0.52 -7.43
N GLN A 397 -17.18 0.03 -6.89
CA GLN A 397 -17.31 -1.34 -6.42
C GLN A 397 -17.30 -2.35 -7.56
N SER A 398 -18.00 -2.05 -8.66
CA SER A 398 -17.97 -2.88 -9.88
C SER A 398 -16.55 -2.90 -10.44
N THR A 399 -15.92 -1.73 -10.54
CA THR A 399 -14.53 -1.60 -10.97
C THR A 399 -13.58 -2.40 -10.07
N ALA A 400 -13.70 -2.29 -8.74
CA ALA A 400 -12.87 -3.05 -7.81
C ALA A 400 -13.03 -4.58 -7.97
N ARG A 401 -14.26 -5.06 -8.19
CA ARG A 401 -14.53 -6.50 -8.36
C ARG A 401 -14.02 -7.05 -9.68
N SER A 402 -13.94 -6.24 -10.72
CA SER A 402 -13.40 -6.63 -12.03
C SER A 402 -11.87 -6.67 -12.08
N ARG A 403 -11.18 -6.12 -11.08
CA ARG A 403 -9.71 -6.11 -11.00
C ARG A 403 -9.17 -7.52 -10.82
N GLY A 404 -8.34 -7.96 -11.76
CA GLY A 404 -7.72 -9.30 -11.70
C GLY A 404 -6.54 -9.41 -10.72
N ARG A 405 -5.92 -8.28 -10.33
CA ARG A 405 -4.73 -8.25 -9.47
C ARG A 405 -4.88 -7.22 -8.34
N ILE A 406 -4.45 -7.60 -7.14
CA ILE A 406 -4.54 -6.78 -5.93
C ILE A 406 -3.13 -6.48 -5.44
N ARG A 407 -2.72 -5.22 -5.47
CA ARG A 407 -1.38 -4.83 -5.02
C ARG A 407 -1.35 -4.09 -3.69
N THR A 408 -2.48 -3.56 -3.22
CA THR A 408 -2.51 -2.72 -2.02
C THR A 408 -3.14 -3.39 -0.82
N ALA A 409 -2.69 -3.01 0.38
CA ALA A 409 -3.31 -3.41 1.65
C ALA A 409 -4.73 -2.84 1.84
N SER A 410 -5.18 -1.93 0.97
CA SER A 410 -6.49 -1.26 1.07
C SER A 410 -7.59 -1.93 0.23
N TYR A 411 -7.28 -2.95 -0.58
CA TYR A 411 -8.24 -3.54 -1.51
C TYR A 411 -9.53 -4.01 -0.84
N ALA A 412 -9.43 -4.75 0.26
CA ALA A 412 -10.59 -5.26 0.97
C ALA A 412 -11.56 -4.15 1.45
N GLN A 413 -11.08 -2.92 1.54
CA GLN A 413 -11.87 -1.75 1.91
C GLN A 413 -12.56 -1.11 0.71
N VAL A 414 -11.95 -1.17 -0.47
CA VAL A 414 -12.46 -0.51 -1.70
C VAL A 414 -13.60 -1.29 -2.35
N VAL A 415 -13.70 -2.60 -2.11
CA VAL A 415 -14.84 -3.42 -2.60
C VAL A 415 -16.12 -3.22 -1.78
N GLU A 416 -16.04 -2.57 -0.61
CA GLU A 416 -17.21 -2.17 0.19
C GLU A 416 -17.78 -0.82 -0.30
N PRO A 417 -19.06 -0.51 -0.03
CA PRO A 417 -19.59 0.84 -0.23
C PRO A 417 -18.72 1.87 0.48
N ILE A 418 -18.60 3.08 -0.05
CA ILE A 418 -17.91 4.17 0.64
C ILE A 418 -18.56 4.37 2.02
N TYR A 419 -17.75 4.31 3.07
CA TYR A 419 -18.23 4.41 4.45
C TYR A 419 -17.44 5.45 5.25
N GLN A 420 -18.15 6.14 6.15
CA GLN A 420 -17.57 7.21 6.97
C GLN A 420 -16.73 6.71 8.16
N ARG A 421 -16.85 5.43 8.54
CA ARG A 421 -16.19 4.88 9.75
C ARG A 421 -14.66 4.98 9.77
N SER A 422 -14.04 5.20 8.61
CA SER A 422 -12.59 5.40 8.52
C SER A 422 -12.18 6.85 8.78
N ALA A 423 -13.09 7.81 8.70
CA ALA A 423 -12.84 9.20 9.05
C ALA A 423 -12.99 9.38 10.57
N GLY A 424 -11.97 9.97 11.20
CA GLY A 424 -11.97 10.19 12.65
C GLY A 424 -11.67 8.96 13.51
N ARG A 425 -11.25 7.83 12.92
CA ARG A 425 -10.86 6.62 13.67
C ARG A 425 -9.78 6.93 14.71
N TRP A 426 -8.87 7.85 14.42
CA TRP A 426 -7.79 8.27 15.31
C TRP A 426 -8.28 8.77 16.68
N GLN A 427 -9.50 9.26 16.79
CA GLN A 427 -10.07 9.79 18.04
C GLN A 427 -10.20 8.70 19.11
N HIS A 428 -10.50 7.46 18.72
CA HIS A 428 -10.54 6.31 19.62
C HIS A 428 -9.15 5.95 20.19
N PHE A 429 -8.09 6.34 19.49
CA PHE A 429 -6.70 6.09 19.87
C PHE A 429 -5.99 7.39 20.28
N ARG A 430 -6.73 8.47 20.55
CA ARG A 430 -6.19 9.80 20.80
C ARG A 430 -5.04 9.82 21.79
N LYS A 431 -5.21 9.15 22.97
CA LYS A 431 -4.20 9.13 24.02
C LYS A 431 -2.87 8.52 23.58
N HIS A 432 -2.91 7.54 22.66
CA HIS A 432 -1.73 6.90 22.11
C HIS A 432 -1.04 7.76 21.05
N LEU A 433 -1.79 8.67 20.42
CA LEU A 433 -1.29 9.57 19.38
C LEU A 433 -0.81 10.92 19.94
N GLU A 434 -1.12 11.28 21.19
CA GLU A 434 -0.69 12.54 21.81
C GLU A 434 0.81 12.81 21.70
N PRO A 435 1.71 11.82 21.86
CA PRO A 435 3.15 12.05 21.72
C PRO A 435 3.58 12.55 20.34
N ILE A 436 2.83 12.26 19.29
CA ILE A 436 3.14 12.67 17.92
C ILE A 436 2.36 13.89 17.45
N PHE A 437 1.42 14.42 18.24
CA PHE A 437 0.68 15.63 17.88
C PHE A 437 1.58 16.84 17.60
N PRO A 438 2.68 17.11 18.34
CA PRO A 438 3.56 18.23 18.00
C PRO A 438 4.10 18.18 16.56
N VAL A 439 4.32 16.98 16.01
CA VAL A 439 4.79 16.78 14.63
C VAL A 439 3.64 16.92 13.63
N LEU A 440 2.45 16.38 13.94
CA LEU A 440 1.33 16.33 13.00
C LEU A 440 0.44 17.58 13.02
N LYS A 441 0.38 18.32 14.14
CA LYS A 441 -0.48 19.50 14.30
C LYS A 441 -0.30 20.55 13.20
N PRO A 442 0.92 20.94 12.78
CA PRO A 442 1.09 21.88 11.68
C PRO A 442 0.41 21.42 10.38
N TRP A 443 0.43 20.12 10.10
CA TRP A 443 -0.19 19.54 8.91
C TRP A 443 -1.71 19.42 9.05
N VAL A 444 -2.20 19.08 10.25
CA VAL A 444 -3.64 19.08 10.56
C VAL A 444 -4.24 20.45 10.28
N GLU A 445 -3.65 21.52 10.84
CA GLU A 445 -4.13 22.89 10.65
C GLU A 445 -3.99 23.35 9.20
N LYS A 446 -2.85 23.06 8.56
CA LYS A 446 -2.57 23.46 7.19
C LYS A 446 -3.52 22.84 6.17
N PHE A 447 -3.90 21.58 6.36
CA PHE A 447 -4.84 20.89 5.49
C PHE A 447 -6.31 21.16 5.86
N GLY A 448 -6.55 22.03 6.83
CA GLY A 448 -7.90 22.46 7.22
C GLY A 448 -8.65 21.45 8.11
N TYR A 449 -7.92 20.58 8.79
CA TYR A 449 -8.46 19.67 9.80
C TYR A 449 -8.32 20.24 11.21
N SER A 450 -8.86 19.54 12.22
CA SER A 450 -8.73 19.89 13.64
C SER A 450 -8.33 18.66 14.46
N LEU A 451 -7.57 18.88 15.52
CA LEU A 451 -7.35 17.89 16.58
C LEU A 451 -8.50 17.87 17.60
N ASP A 452 -9.41 18.81 17.56
CA ASP A 452 -10.57 18.82 18.45
C ASP A 452 -11.59 17.78 18.00
N ALA A 453 -12.29 17.19 18.94
CA ALA A 453 -13.42 16.31 18.62
C ALA A 453 -14.47 17.13 17.86
N PRO A 454 -15.11 16.60 16.81
CA PRO A 454 -16.28 17.25 16.25
C PRO A 454 -17.34 17.40 17.34
N GLU A 455 -17.91 18.62 17.45
CA GLU A 455 -19.02 18.92 18.35
C GLU A 455 -20.26 18.06 18.06
#